data_a4382e5536768157ee1c0b592d235e68
#
_entry.id   a4382e5536768157ee1c0b592d235e68
#
_cell.length_a   1.000
_cell.length_b   1.000
_cell.length_c   1.000
_cell.angle_alpha   90.00
_cell.angle_beta   90.00
_cell.angle_gamma   90.00
#
_symmetry.space_group_name_H-M   'P 1'
#
loop_
_entity.id
_entity.type
_entity.pdbx_description
1 polymer ?
#
loop_
_entity_poly.entity_id
_entity_poly.type
_entity_poly.pdbx_seq_one_letter_code
_entity_poly.pdbx_strand_id
1 'polypeptide(L)'
;YYASGNRGEADWTMSMQELFDYLQDQFLTDARFASFLTDDMRAQITGAQTMLTDAVAQLRGSNYSRLVLTTTLPVESTETSAFISGLMRELDAVTTGDHYLIGNSAMGYEMENSFHSELLLITILTAVSIFLVVVFTFRSLIIPALLVLLVQCGVYITVMVVGLQGLEIYYLALLIVECILMGATIDYGILYTSYYREMRASMPVRDALIAAYRGSIHTVLTSGSILVLVTAVDGRFFGNLAVEQICRTISIGAFAAILLILL
;
A
#
# COMPACT_ATOMS: atom_id res chain seq x y z
N TYR A 1 25.06 30.13 -36.06
CA TYR A 1 24.24 28.96 -36.45
C TYR A 1 23.55 29.26 -37.80
N TYR A 2 22.86 30.35 -37.94
CA TYR A 2 22.27 30.79 -39.22
C TYR A 2 23.32 30.95 -40.34
N ALA A 3 24.52 31.33 -39.99
CA ALA A 3 25.62 31.48 -40.93
C ALA A 3 26.29 30.15 -41.35
N SER A 4 26.10 29.08 -40.61
CA SER A 4 26.69 27.76 -40.87
C SER A 4 25.87 26.84 -41.77
N GLY A 5 24.79 27.32 -42.40
CA GLY A 5 24.16 26.61 -43.51
C GLY A 5 22.71 26.18 -43.34
N ASN A 6 22.11 26.32 -42.18
CA ASN A 6 20.69 25.99 -41.97
C ASN A 6 19.76 27.18 -42.31
N ARG A 7 19.95 27.75 -43.50
CA ARG A 7 19.10 28.82 -43.99
C ARG A 7 17.89 28.23 -44.70
N GLY A 8 16.72 28.33 -44.07
CA GLY A 8 15.50 28.16 -44.84
C GLY A 8 14.37 27.34 -44.26
N GLU A 9 14.51 26.75 -43.08
CA GLU A 9 13.37 26.10 -42.42
C GLU A 9 12.70 27.06 -41.44
N ALA A 10 11.44 27.38 -41.68
CA ALA A 10 10.65 28.29 -40.85
C ALA A 10 10.34 27.69 -39.46
N ASP A 11 10.42 26.36 -39.30
CA ASP A 11 10.13 25.62 -38.08
C ASP A 11 11.36 24.95 -37.45
N TRP A 12 12.54 25.60 -37.61
CA TRP A 12 13.73 25.04 -37.01
C TRP A 12 13.77 25.25 -35.50
N THR A 13 13.88 24.12 -34.78
CA THR A 13 14.01 24.07 -33.32
C THR A 13 15.41 23.55 -32.95
N MET A 14 16.04 24.20 -31.97
CA MET A 14 17.33 23.80 -31.40
C MET A 14 17.09 23.31 -29.96
N SER A 15 17.61 22.15 -29.61
CA SER A 15 17.62 21.72 -28.23
C SER A 15 18.55 22.59 -27.39
N MET A 16 18.30 22.68 -26.09
CA MET A 16 19.18 23.38 -25.15
C MET A 16 20.61 22.82 -25.20
N GLN A 17 20.76 21.52 -25.38
CA GLN A 17 22.05 20.88 -25.48
C GLN A 17 22.82 21.34 -26.71
N GLU A 18 22.20 21.32 -27.90
CA GLU A 18 22.81 21.85 -29.15
C GLU A 18 23.16 23.32 -29.04
N LEU A 19 22.35 24.11 -28.33
CA LEU A 19 22.67 25.52 -28.10
C LEU A 19 23.94 25.69 -27.27
N PHE A 20 24.08 24.94 -26.17
CA PHE A 20 25.26 25.06 -25.32
C PHE A 20 26.51 24.46 -25.97
N ASP A 21 26.39 23.39 -26.75
CA ASP A 21 27.49 22.83 -27.56
C ASP A 21 27.96 23.84 -28.60
N TYR A 22 27.02 24.52 -29.29
CA TYR A 22 27.35 25.59 -30.21
C TYR A 22 28.03 26.79 -29.53
N LEU A 23 27.54 27.20 -28.35
CA LEU A 23 28.14 28.29 -27.58
C LEU A 23 29.56 27.96 -27.16
N GLN A 24 29.84 26.71 -26.77
CA GLN A 24 31.17 26.27 -26.35
C GLN A 24 32.12 26.12 -27.54
N ASP A 25 31.72 25.42 -28.59
CA ASP A 25 32.61 25.04 -29.69
C ASP A 25 32.85 26.17 -30.65
N GLN A 26 31.88 27.04 -30.85
CA GLN A 26 31.96 28.08 -31.83
C GLN A 26 32.01 29.49 -31.23
N PHE A 27 31.18 29.82 -30.26
CA PHE A 27 31.08 31.17 -29.73
C PHE A 27 32.22 31.52 -28.77
N LEU A 28 32.61 30.62 -27.88
CA LEU A 28 33.70 30.83 -26.92
C LEU A 28 35.10 30.76 -27.56
N THR A 29 35.23 30.07 -28.72
CA THR A 29 36.50 29.87 -29.42
C THR A 29 36.74 30.88 -30.55
N ASP A 30 35.70 31.59 -31.01
CA ASP A 30 35.83 32.56 -32.11
C ASP A 30 36.51 33.86 -31.63
N ALA A 31 37.64 34.20 -32.24
CA ALA A 31 38.42 35.40 -31.94
C ALA A 31 37.63 36.71 -32.08
N ARG A 32 36.56 36.71 -32.89
CA ARG A 32 35.69 37.88 -33.09
C ARG A 32 34.87 38.22 -31.87
N PHE A 33 34.55 37.23 -31.04
CA PHE A 33 33.75 37.39 -29.81
C PHE A 33 34.61 37.42 -28.55
N ALA A 34 35.90 37.05 -28.65
CA ALA A 34 36.80 36.97 -27.51
C ALA A 34 36.95 38.28 -26.73
N SER A 35 36.83 39.44 -27.44
CA SER A 35 36.92 40.78 -26.83
C SER A 35 35.66 41.19 -26.04
N PHE A 36 34.52 40.54 -26.27
CA PHE A 36 33.26 40.84 -25.61
C PHE A 36 32.95 39.89 -24.44
N LEU A 37 33.68 38.77 -24.33
CA LEU A 37 33.48 37.74 -23.31
C LEU A 37 34.37 38.05 -22.11
N THR A 38 33.74 38.42 -21.01
CA THR A 38 34.42 38.51 -19.72
C THR A 38 34.65 37.09 -19.16
N ASP A 39 35.67 36.94 -18.30
CA ASP A 39 35.95 35.66 -17.64
C ASP A 39 34.76 35.16 -16.83
N ASP A 40 33.98 36.07 -16.28
CA ASP A 40 32.76 35.76 -15.52
C ASP A 40 31.66 35.17 -16.43
N MET A 41 31.48 35.73 -17.65
CA MET A 41 30.54 35.17 -18.64
C MET A 41 30.96 33.79 -19.12
N ARG A 42 32.27 33.58 -19.32
CA ARG A 42 32.79 32.23 -19.68
C ARG A 42 32.52 31.20 -18.58
N ALA A 43 32.75 31.58 -17.33
CA ALA A 43 32.48 30.73 -16.18
C ALA A 43 30.98 30.39 -16.06
N GLN A 44 30.09 31.36 -16.31
CA GLN A 44 28.64 31.15 -16.27
C GLN A 44 28.18 30.18 -17.38
N ILE A 45 28.67 30.34 -18.61
CA ILE A 45 28.31 29.46 -19.75
C ILE A 45 28.80 28.03 -19.47
N THR A 46 30.06 27.87 -19.05
CA THR A 46 30.62 26.56 -18.71
C THR A 46 29.90 25.92 -17.53
N GLY A 47 29.54 26.69 -16.51
CA GLY A 47 28.76 26.21 -15.37
C GLY A 47 27.36 25.72 -15.75
N ALA A 48 26.67 26.50 -16.62
CA ALA A 48 25.36 26.12 -17.12
C ALA A 48 25.39 24.88 -18.00
N GLN A 49 26.44 24.70 -18.80
CA GLN A 49 26.63 23.49 -19.61
C GLN A 49 26.90 22.26 -18.74
N THR A 50 27.73 22.39 -17.71
CA THR A 50 27.98 21.30 -16.77
C THR A 50 26.66 20.87 -16.08
N MET A 51 25.88 21.84 -15.60
CA MET A 51 24.56 21.56 -15.02
C MET A 51 23.61 20.87 -16.01
N LEU A 52 23.61 21.30 -17.27
CA LEU A 52 22.79 20.70 -18.32
C LEU A 52 23.23 19.26 -18.61
N THR A 53 24.56 19.04 -18.73
CA THR A 53 25.14 17.71 -18.99
C THR A 53 24.81 16.75 -17.83
N ASP A 54 24.94 17.22 -16.59
CA ASP A 54 24.60 16.43 -15.41
C ASP A 54 23.09 16.12 -15.36
N ALA A 55 22.25 17.09 -15.69
CA ALA A 55 20.80 16.91 -15.76
C ALA A 55 20.41 15.90 -16.84
N VAL A 56 21.01 15.98 -18.03
CA VAL A 56 20.78 15.03 -19.13
C VAL A 56 21.27 13.63 -18.72
N ALA A 57 22.42 13.52 -18.06
CA ALA A 57 22.94 12.23 -17.57
C ALA A 57 22.02 11.60 -16.50
N GLN A 58 21.34 12.42 -15.69
CA GLN A 58 20.35 11.93 -14.73
C GLN A 58 19.03 11.47 -15.38
N LEU A 59 18.67 12.06 -16.52
CA LEU A 59 17.42 11.75 -17.23
C LEU A 59 17.58 10.69 -18.32
N ARG A 60 18.78 10.49 -18.84
CA ARG A 60 19.06 9.59 -19.95
C ARG A 60 20.17 8.62 -19.60
N GLY A 61 19.80 7.38 -19.31
CA GLY A 61 20.72 6.26 -19.11
C GLY A 61 21.02 5.50 -20.41
N SER A 62 21.85 4.47 -20.32
CA SER A 62 22.21 3.61 -21.47
C SER A 62 21.02 2.74 -21.93
N ASN A 63 20.16 2.31 -21.01
CA ASN A 63 19.05 1.40 -21.28
C ASN A 63 17.67 2.06 -21.12
N TYR A 64 17.56 3.08 -20.27
CA TYR A 64 16.31 3.74 -19.96
C TYR A 64 16.48 5.26 -20.00
N SER A 65 15.41 5.94 -20.40
CA SER A 65 15.28 7.40 -20.25
C SER A 65 14.23 7.68 -19.20
N ARG A 66 14.44 8.74 -18.40
CA ARG A 66 13.50 9.17 -17.38
C ARG A 66 12.82 10.47 -17.80
N LEU A 67 11.48 10.46 -17.78
CA LEU A 67 10.66 11.65 -17.91
C LEU A 67 10.11 12.00 -16.53
N VAL A 68 10.24 13.25 -16.11
CA VAL A 68 9.67 13.74 -14.86
C VAL A 68 8.38 14.47 -15.16
N LEU A 69 7.28 13.95 -14.64
CA LEU A 69 5.96 14.57 -14.73
C LEU A 69 5.60 15.17 -13.37
N THR A 70 5.19 16.43 -13.37
CA THR A 70 4.69 17.12 -12.18
C THR A 70 3.23 17.47 -12.38
N THR A 71 2.41 17.21 -11.38
CA THR A 71 0.99 17.53 -11.38
C THR A 71 0.63 18.31 -10.13
N THR A 72 -0.43 19.10 -10.20
CA THR A 72 -1.02 19.82 -9.07
C THR A 72 -2.13 19.01 -8.38
N LEU A 73 -2.42 17.81 -8.88
CA LEU A 73 -3.41 16.92 -8.28
C LEU A 73 -2.93 16.42 -6.91
N PRO A 74 -3.82 16.15 -5.96
CA PRO A 74 -3.48 15.50 -4.70
C PRO A 74 -2.77 14.16 -4.94
N VAL A 75 -1.87 13.75 -4.04
CA VAL A 75 -1.08 12.51 -4.19
C VAL A 75 -2.00 11.28 -4.31
N GLU A 76 -3.07 11.25 -3.52
CA GLU A 76 -4.06 10.18 -3.48
C GLU A 76 -5.45 10.78 -3.69
N SER A 77 -6.02 10.58 -4.87
CA SER A 77 -7.40 10.97 -5.19
C SER A 77 -7.91 10.18 -6.39
N THR A 78 -9.23 10.08 -6.53
CA THR A 78 -9.88 9.47 -7.69
C THR A 78 -9.45 10.13 -9.01
N GLU A 79 -9.20 11.44 -8.99
CA GLU A 79 -8.74 12.21 -10.15
C GLU A 79 -7.31 11.83 -10.53
N THR A 80 -6.45 11.63 -9.54
CA THR A 80 -5.07 11.18 -9.75
C THR A 80 -5.03 9.74 -10.27
N SER A 81 -5.85 8.85 -9.72
CA SER A 81 -5.96 7.47 -10.21
C SER A 81 -6.47 7.43 -11.66
N ALA A 82 -7.45 8.26 -12.02
CA ALA A 82 -7.94 8.38 -13.39
C ALA A 82 -6.87 8.95 -14.35
N PHE A 83 -6.10 9.94 -13.91
CA PHE A 83 -4.99 10.52 -14.67
C PHE A 83 -3.90 9.47 -14.92
N ILE A 84 -3.47 8.73 -13.89
CA ILE A 84 -2.43 7.70 -14.00
C ILE A 84 -2.88 6.56 -14.91
N SER A 85 -4.11 6.09 -14.79
CA SER A 85 -4.66 5.05 -15.66
C SER A 85 -4.74 5.48 -17.12
N GLY A 86 -5.07 6.74 -17.38
CA GLY A 86 -5.05 7.35 -18.70
C GLY A 86 -3.63 7.42 -19.27
N LEU A 87 -2.69 7.90 -18.47
CA LEU A 87 -1.28 8.02 -18.84
C LEU A 87 -0.66 6.66 -19.17
N MET A 88 -0.89 5.63 -18.36
CA MET A 88 -0.40 4.28 -18.62
C MET A 88 -0.92 3.74 -19.95
N ARG A 89 -2.21 3.93 -20.22
CA ARG A 89 -2.82 3.48 -21.49
C ARG A 89 -2.22 4.20 -22.71
N GLU A 90 -1.91 5.50 -22.59
CA GLU A 90 -1.25 6.25 -23.66
C GLU A 90 0.21 5.81 -23.83
N LEU A 91 0.92 5.55 -22.75
CA LEU A 91 2.27 5.00 -22.79
C LEU A 91 2.31 3.63 -23.46
N ASP A 92 1.38 2.74 -23.13
CA ASP A 92 1.22 1.42 -23.78
C ASP A 92 0.98 1.55 -25.30
N ALA A 93 0.27 2.58 -25.72
CA ALA A 93 -0.03 2.82 -27.14
C ALA A 93 1.14 3.38 -27.94
N VAL A 94 2.03 4.15 -27.30
CA VAL A 94 3.14 4.86 -27.97
C VAL A 94 4.46 4.13 -27.83
N THR A 95 4.70 3.43 -26.71
CA THR A 95 5.95 2.73 -26.43
C THR A 95 5.81 1.23 -26.66
N THR A 96 6.75 0.67 -27.43
CA THR A 96 6.84 -0.80 -27.67
C THR A 96 7.81 -1.49 -26.70
N GLY A 97 8.49 -0.73 -25.83
CA GLY A 97 9.45 -1.23 -24.82
C GLY A 97 8.90 -1.18 -23.41
N ASP A 98 9.64 -1.78 -22.48
CA ASP A 98 9.31 -1.75 -21.07
C ASP A 98 9.30 -0.32 -20.56
N HIS A 99 8.24 0.09 -19.89
CA HIS A 99 8.10 1.39 -19.25
C HIS A 99 7.56 1.22 -17.83
N TYR A 100 8.02 2.09 -16.94
CA TYR A 100 7.68 2.04 -15.53
C TYR A 100 7.30 3.43 -15.06
N LEU A 101 6.15 3.54 -14.39
CA LEU A 101 5.74 4.76 -13.72
C LEU A 101 6.16 4.69 -12.24
N ILE A 102 6.99 5.64 -11.79
CA ILE A 102 7.54 5.65 -10.44
C ILE A 102 7.20 6.98 -9.78
N GLY A 103 6.65 6.94 -8.59
CA GLY A 103 6.31 8.13 -7.81
C GLY A 103 5.29 7.81 -6.72
N ASN A 104 5.09 8.75 -5.79
CA ASN A 104 4.16 8.53 -4.68
C ASN A 104 2.72 8.29 -5.18
N SER A 105 2.27 9.07 -6.16
CA SER A 105 0.94 8.90 -6.74
C SER A 105 0.80 7.61 -7.55
N ALA A 106 1.86 7.18 -8.25
CA ALA A 106 1.87 5.90 -8.96
C ALA A 106 1.80 4.72 -7.99
N MET A 107 2.55 4.79 -6.89
CA MET A 107 2.51 3.78 -5.83
C MET A 107 1.11 3.69 -5.20
N GLY A 108 0.48 4.83 -4.91
CA GLY A 108 -0.90 4.86 -4.40
C GLY A 108 -1.89 4.21 -5.37
N TYR A 109 -1.77 4.52 -6.66
CA TYR A 109 -2.61 3.93 -7.71
C TYR A 109 -2.42 2.40 -7.83
N GLU A 110 -1.18 1.92 -7.84
CA GLU A 110 -0.88 0.48 -7.91
C GLU A 110 -1.41 -0.25 -6.67
N MET A 111 -1.23 0.34 -5.49
CA MET A 111 -1.78 -0.19 -4.24
C MET A 111 -3.30 -0.28 -4.29
N GLU A 112 -4.00 0.76 -4.73
CA GLU A 112 -5.46 0.78 -4.87
C GLU A 112 -5.94 -0.28 -5.86
N ASN A 113 -5.26 -0.41 -7.01
CA ASN A 113 -5.63 -1.36 -8.06
C ASN A 113 -5.37 -2.82 -7.66
N SER A 114 -4.30 -3.09 -6.94
CA SER A 114 -3.95 -4.43 -6.44
C SER A 114 -4.75 -4.85 -5.21
N PHE A 115 -5.28 -3.88 -4.46
CA PHE A 115 -5.91 -4.08 -3.16
C PHE A 115 -6.98 -5.17 -3.14
N HIS A 116 -7.92 -5.12 -4.08
CA HIS A 116 -9.03 -6.05 -4.12
C HIS A 116 -8.60 -7.50 -4.35
N SER A 117 -7.63 -7.71 -5.22
CA SER A 117 -7.11 -9.05 -5.53
C SER A 117 -6.25 -9.60 -4.39
N GLU A 118 -5.41 -8.77 -3.79
CA GLU A 118 -4.56 -9.17 -2.68
C GLU A 118 -5.35 -9.43 -1.41
N LEU A 119 -6.33 -8.58 -1.09
CA LEU A 119 -7.22 -8.78 0.04
C LEU A 119 -8.00 -10.10 -0.10
N LEU A 120 -8.58 -10.36 -1.28
CA LEU A 120 -9.31 -11.60 -1.55
C LEU A 120 -8.39 -12.82 -1.46
N LEU A 121 -7.17 -12.73 -1.99
CA LEU A 121 -6.18 -13.80 -1.90
C LEU A 121 -5.83 -14.12 -0.45
N ILE A 122 -5.54 -13.10 0.37
CA ILE A 122 -5.20 -13.24 1.78
C ILE A 122 -6.39 -13.82 2.56
N THR A 123 -7.60 -13.29 2.34
CA THR A 123 -8.82 -13.79 2.97
C THR A 123 -9.05 -15.26 2.68
N ILE A 124 -8.93 -15.68 1.42
CA ILE A 124 -9.10 -17.11 1.05
C ILE A 124 -7.98 -17.95 1.64
N LEU A 125 -6.73 -17.51 1.52
CA LEU A 125 -5.58 -18.28 2.01
C LEU A 125 -5.63 -18.48 3.53
N THR A 126 -5.95 -17.44 4.29
CA THR A 126 -6.09 -17.50 5.75
C THR A 126 -7.29 -18.36 6.16
N ALA A 127 -8.45 -18.17 5.52
CA ALA A 127 -9.64 -18.96 5.78
C ALA A 127 -9.42 -20.47 5.50
N VAL A 128 -8.79 -20.80 4.38
CA VAL A 128 -8.46 -22.20 4.03
C VAL A 128 -7.44 -22.79 5.00
N SER A 129 -6.40 -22.04 5.34
CA SER A 129 -5.38 -22.49 6.29
C SER A 129 -5.98 -22.79 7.66
N ILE A 130 -6.79 -21.88 8.19
CA ILE A 130 -7.49 -22.05 9.45
C ILE A 130 -8.46 -23.22 9.38
N PHE A 131 -9.25 -23.30 8.31
CA PHE A 131 -10.19 -24.39 8.09
C PHE A 131 -9.49 -25.74 8.15
N LEU A 132 -8.37 -25.90 7.45
CA LEU A 132 -7.58 -27.14 7.45
C LEU A 132 -7.06 -27.48 8.85
N VAL A 133 -6.43 -26.53 9.55
CA VAL A 133 -5.91 -26.75 10.92
C VAL A 133 -7.04 -27.21 11.84
N VAL A 134 -8.19 -26.55 11.79
CA VAL A 134 -9.33 -26.88 12.67
C VAL A 134 -9.98 -28.19 12.26
N VAL A 135 -10.05 -28.56 10.97
CA VAL A 135 -10.50 -29.89 10.49
C VAL A 135 -9.62 -30.99 11.07
N PHE A 136 -8.30 -30.84 11.00
CA PHE A 136 -7.37 -31.81 11.55
C PHE A 136 -7.54 -31.95 13.07
N THR A 137 -7.76 -30.84 13.77
CA THR A 137 -7.94 -30.83 15.24
C THR A 137 -9.24 -31.50 15.66
N PHE A 138 -10.36 -31.16 15.04
CA PHE A 138 -11.69 -31.61 15.44
C PHE A 138 -12.21 -32.82 14.68
N ARG A 139 -11.58 -33.18 13.56
CA ARG A 139 -12.03 -34.26 12.66
C ARG A 139 -13.51 -34.13 12.28
N SER A 140 -13.93 -32.89 12.01
CA SER A 140 -15.28 -32.49 11.64
C SER A 140 -15.19 -31.39 10.60
N LEU A 141 -16.13 -31.34 9.66
CA LEU A 141 -16.17 -30.27 8.63
C LEU A 141 -17.08 -29.10 9.05
N ILE A 142 -18.09 -29.35 9.86
CA ILE A 142 -19.09 -28.35 10.27
C ILE A 142 -18.49 -27.33 11.23
N ILE A 143 -17.74 -27.80 12.22
CA ILE A 143 -17.15 -26.94 13.27
C ILE A 143 -16.17 -25.92 12.65
N PRO A 144 -15.19 -26.33 11.82
CA PRO A 144 -14.32 -25.40 11.15
C PRO A 144 -15.06 -24.37 10.29
N ALA A 145 -16.07 -24.82 9.54
CA ALA A 145 -16.86 -23.93 8.70
C ALA A 145 -17.58 -22.84 9.53
N LEU A 146 -18.18 -23.20 10.65
CA LEU A 146 -18.82 -22.27 11.56
C LEU A 146 -17.81 -21.29 12.20
N LEU A 147 -16.65 -21.79 12.64
CA LEU A 147 -15.62 -20.96 13.26
C LEU A 147 -15.03 -19.96 12.27
N VAL A 148 -14.70 -20.38 11.05
CA VAL A 148 -14.20 -19.49 9.99
C VAL A 148 -15.25 -18.44 9.65
N LEU A 149 -16.52 -18.82 9.50
CA LEU A 149 -17.60 -17.90 9.23
C LEU A 149 -17.75 -16.87 10.35
N LEU A 150 -17.68 -17.28 11.61
CA LEU A 150 -17.81 -16.41 12.77
C LEU A 150 -16.68 -15.39 12.83
N VAL A 151 -15.43 -15.83 12.61
CA VAL A 151 -14.28 -14.91 12.59
C VAL A 151 -14.36 -13.95 11.41
N GLN A 152 -14.77 -14.43 10.24
CA GLN A 152 -14.96 -13.58 9.07
C GLN A 152 -16.05 -12.53 9.29
N CYS A 153 -17.15 -12.87 9.98
CA CYS A 153 -18.14 -11.90 10.41
C CYS A 153 -17.52 -10.84 11.34
N GLY A 154 -16.61 -11.23 12.24
CA GLY A 154 -15.86 -10.28 13.09
C GLY A 154 -15.04 -9.28 12.29
N VAL A 155 -14.34 -9.74 11.25
CA VAL A 155 -13.57 -8.86 10.35
C VAL A 155 -14.50 -7.88 9.64
N TYR A 156 -15.60 -8.34 9.05
CA TYR A 156 -16.56 -7.45 8.37
C TYR A 156 -17.22 -6.43 9.31
N ILE A 157 -17.55 -6.84 10.53
CA ILE A 157 -18.06 -5.90 11.55
C ILE A 157 -17.02 -4.84 11.86
N THR A 158 -15.74 -5.22 11.95
CA THR A 158 -14.65 -4.28 12.18
C THR A 158 -14.56 -3.24 11.08
N VAL A 159 -14.53 -3.68 9.82
CA VAL A 159 -14.49 -2.78 8.65
C VAL A 159 -15.70 -1.85 8.64
N MET A 160 -16.89 -2.37 8.93
CA MET A 160 -18.11 -1.58 9.02
C MET A 160 -18.03 -0.52 10.11
N VAL A 161 -17.58 -0.89 11.31
CA VAL A 161 -17.49 0.06 12.45
C VAL A 161 -16.47 1.15 12.17
N VAL A 162 -15.32 0.80 11.61
CA VAL A 162 -14.26 1.78 11.25
C VAL A 162 -14.76 2.70 10.13
N GLY A 163 -15.44 2.17 9.12
CA GLY A 163 -16.06 2.95 8.05
C GLY A 163 -17.13 3.91 8.56
N LEU A 164 -17.99 3.48 9.49
CA LEU A 164 -19.01 4.34 10.11
C LEU A 164 -18.41 5.48 10.97
N GLN A 165 -17.21 5.28 11.51
CA GLN A 165 -16.49 6.32 12.25
C GLN A 165 -15.80 7.33 11.31
N GLY A 166 -15.85 7.14 10.00
CA GLY A 166 -15.15 7.98 9.02
C GLY A 166 -13.64 7.95 9.16
N LEU A 167 -13.10 6.87 9.71
CA LEU A 167 -11.66 6.70 9.86
C LEU A 167 -11.07 6.20 8.55
N GLU A 168 -10.04 6.89 8.09
CA GLU A 168 -9.22 6.41 6.98
C GLU A 168 -8.39 5.23 7.47
N ILE A 169 -8.44 4.12 6.75
CA ILE A 169 -7.61 2.95 7.03
C ILE A 169 -6.52 2.89 5.96
N TYR A 170 -5.29 2.88 6.41
CA TYR A 170 -4.17 2.62 5.53
C TYR A 170 -4.28 1.21 4.93
N TYR A 171 -4.08 1.08 3.64
CA TYR A 171 -4.21 -0.17 2.88
C TYR A 171 -3.55 -1.38 3.56
N LEU A 172 -2.25 -1.25 3.88
CA LEU A 172 -1.48 -2.30 4.53
C LEU A 172 -2.02 -2.63 5.94
N ALA A 173 -2.60 -1.63 6.62
CA ALA A 173 -3.20 -1.81 7.92
C ALA A 173 -4.37 -2.79 7.89
N LEU A 174 -5.21 -2.72 6.86
CA LEU A 174 -6.37 -3.63 6.73
C LEU A 174 -5.93 -5.08 6.53
N LEU A 175 -4.91 -5.33 5.68
CA LEU A 175 -4.35 -6.67 5.47
C LEU A 175 -3.77 -7.26 6.77
N ILE A 176 -2.99 -6.45 7.50
CA ILE A 176 -2.39 -6.85 8.78
C ILE A 176 -3.49 -7.16 9.81
N VAL A 177 -4.49 -6.28 9.90
CA VAL A 177 -5.61 -6.44 10.84
C VAL A 177 -6.39 -7.71 10.54
N GLU A 178 -6.69 -8.00 9.28
CA GLU A 178 -7.39 -9.23 8.88
C GLU A 178 -6.61 -10.48 9.33
N CYS A 179 -5.31 -10.55 9.02
CA CYS A 179 -4.46 -11.68 9.42
C CYS A 179 -4.40 -11.86 10.94
N ILE A 180 -4.23 -10.75 11.69
CA ILE A 180 -4.13 -10.80 13.16
C ILE A 180 -5.47 -11.20 13.77
N LEU A 181 -6.58 -10.60 13.32
CA LEU A 181 -7.90 -10.94 13.84
C LEU A 181 -8.25 -12.40 13.56
N MET A 182 -8.04 -12.86 12.33
CA MET A 182 -8.30 -14.26 12.01
C MET A 182 -7.44 -15.22 12.83
N GLY A 183 -6.15 -14.93 13.03
CA GLY A 183 -5.25 -15.77 13.81
C GLY A 183 -5.53 -15.74 15.31
N ALA A 184 -5.66 -14.58 15.91
CA ALA A 184 -5.80 -14.42 17.36
C ALA A 184 -7.20 -14.80 17.88
N THR A 185 -8.24 -14.60 17.08
CA THR A 185 -9.62 -14.85 17.56
C THR A 185 -10.10 -16.28 17.35
N ILE A 186 -9.53 -16.99 16.37
CA ILE A 186 -9.88 -18.40 16.14
C ILE A 186 -9.58 -19.29 17.34
N ASP A 187 -8.50 -18.99 18.08
CA ASP A 187 -8.10 -19.75 19.26
C ASP A 187 -9.17 -19.73 20.35
N TYR A 188 -9.88 -18.62 20.49
CA TYR A 188 -11.01 -18.52 21.43
C TYR A 188 -12.17 -19.44 21.03
N GLY A 189 -12.46 -19.48 19.73
CA GLY A 189 -13.47 -20.37 19.17
C GLY A 189 -13.09 -21.84 19.30
N ILE A 190 -11.83 -22.18 19.08
CA ILE A 190 -11.29 -23.53 19.28
C ILE A 190 -11.41 -23.94 20.76
N LEU A 191 -11.03 -23.06 21.67
CA LEU A 191 -11.12 -23.30 23.12
C LEU A 191 -12.57 -23.59 23.55
N TYR A 192 -13.50 -22.71 23.19
CA TYR A 192 -14.93 -22.87 23.49
C TYR A 192 -15.48 -24.18 22.92
N THR A 193 -15.17 -24.49 21.67
CA THR A 193 -15.63 -25.69 20.99
C THR A 193 -15.03 -26.96 21.59
N SER A 194 -13.78 -26.93 22.07
CA SER A 194 -13.13 -28.03 22.73
C SER A 194 -13.84 -28.39 24.03
N TYR A 195 -14.11 -27.40 24.89
CA TYR A 195 -14.90 -27.57 26.09
C TYR A 195 -16.32 -28.10 25.80
N TYR A 196 -16.97 -27.56 24.77
CA TYR A 196 -18.29 -28.03 24.37
C TYR A 196 -18.29 -29.50 23.98
N ARG A 197 -17.32 -29.93 23.17
CA ARG A 197 -17.22 -31.35 22.76
C ARG A 197 -16.97 -32.28 23.91
N GLU A 198 -16.11 -31.89 24.84
CA GLU A 198 -15.81 -32.65 26.03
C GLU A 198 -17.06 -32.83 26.90
N MET A 199 -17.76 -31.74 27.19
CA MET A 199 -18.99 -31.79 28.02
C MET A 199 -20.15 -32.49 27.28
N ARG A 200 -20.24 -32.36 25.96
CA ARG A 200 -21.29 -32.98 25.14
C ARG A 200 -21.25 -34.52 25.16
N ALA A 201 -20.09 -35.08 25.46
CA ALA A 201 -19.97 -36.54 25.61
C ALA A 201 -20.76 -37.10 26.81
N SER A 202 -21.02 -36.29 27.85
CA SER A 202 -21.66 -36.70 29.09
C SER A 202 -22.97 -35.97 29.43
N MET A 203 -23.28 -34.87 28.72
CA MET A 203 -24.39 -33.98 29.05
C MET A 203 -25.27 -33.64 27.82
N PRO A 204 -26.57 -33.30 28.04
CA PRO A 204 -27.43 -32.79 26.98
C PRO A 204 -26.88 -31.46 26.43
N VAL A 205 -27.28 -31.07 25.17
CA VAL A 205 -26.76 -29.91 24.42
C VAL A 205 -26.74 -28.64 25.26
N ARG A 206 -27.84 -28.33 25.92
CA ARG A 206 -28.00 -27.07 26.69
C ARG A 206 -27.01 -26.99 27.86
N ASP A 207 -26.88 -28.08 28.61
CA ASP A 207 -26.00 -28.11 29.78
C ASP A 207 -24.53 -28.14 29.38
N ALA A 208 -24.22 -28.82 28.27
CA ALA A 208 -22.88 -28.81 27.69
C ALA A 208 -22.46 -27.41 27.20
N LEU A 209 -23.37 -26.62 26.60
CA LEU A 209 -23.11 -25.25 26.21
C LEU A 209 -22.83 -24.37 27.43
N ILE A 210 -23.65 -24.49 28.49
CA ILE A 210 -23.46 -23.70 29.72
C ILE A 210 -22.14 -24.07 30.40
N ALA A 211 -21.80 -25.34 30.43
CA ALA A 211 -20.55 -25.83 31.02
C ALA A 211 -19.33 -25.35 30.20
N ALA A 212 -19.39 -25.42 28.87
CA ALA A 212 -18.37 -24.88 27.97
C ALA A 212 -18.15 -23.37 28.14
N TYR A 213 -19.25 -22.63 28.22
CA TYR A 213 -19.19 -21.19 28.48
C TYR A 213 -18.48 -20.88 29.80
N ARG A 214 -18.87 -21.56 30.89
CA ARG A 214 -18.21 -21.38 32.19
C ARG A 214 -16.74 -21.79 32.20
N GLY A 215 -16.36 -22.81 31.44
CA GLY A 215 -14.96 -23.27 31.34
C GLY A 215 -14.07 -22.35 30.51
N SER A 216 -14.60 -21.74 29.48
CA SER A 216 -13.81 -20.93 28.53
C SER A 216 -13.83 -19.43 28.81
N ILE A 217 -14.90 -18.91 29.43
CA ILE A 217 -15.13 -17.47 29.57
C ILE A 217 -13.96 -16.71 30.23
N HIS A 218 -13.40 -17.25 31.30
CA HIS A 218 -12.27 -16.62 31.99
C HIS A 218 -11.06 -16.46 31.10
N THR A 219 -10.70 -17.47 30.34
CA THR A 219 -9.56 -17.45 29.44
C THR A 219 -9.81 -16.50 28.27
N VAL A 220 -11.00 -16.57 27.64
CA VAL A 220 -11.38 -15.71 26.52
C VAL A 220 -11.42 -14.25 26.95
N LEU A 221 -12.04 -13.92 28.08
CA LEU A 221 -12.10 -12.56 28.59
C LEU A 221 -10.72 -12.03 28.99
N THR A 222 -9.92 -12.82 29.69
CA THR A 222 -8.59 -12.35 30.16
C THR A 222 -7.68 -12.11 28.97
N SER A 223 -7.49 -13.09 28.10
CA SER A 223 -6.60 -13.01 26.95
C SER A 223 -7.11 -11.99 25.94
N GLY A 224 -8.40 -12.01 25.64
CA GLY A 224 -9.03 -11.06 24.73
C GLY A 224 -9.00 -9.62 25.24
N SER A 225 -9.26 -9.39 26.55
CA SER A 225 -9.14 -8.06 27.15
C SER A 225 -7.72 -7.53 27.12
N ILE A 226 -6.71 -8.38 27.30
CA ILE A 226 -5.30 -7.98 27.15
C ILE A 226 -5.05 -7.50 25.73
N LEU A 227 -5.47 -8.27 24.72
CA LEU A 227 -5.31 -7.88 23.31
C LEU A 227 -5.99 -6.53 23.02
N VAL A 228 -7.26 -6.37 23.43
CA VAL A 228 -8.02 -5.12 23.24
C VAL A 228 -7.35 -3.94 23.94
N LEU A 229 -6.96 -4.10 25.21
CA LEU A 229 -6.38 -3.03 26.01
C LEU A 229 -5.00 -2.62 25.51
N VAL A 230 -4.12 -3.58 25.21
CA VAL A 230 -2.78 -3.29 24.69
C VAL A 230 -2.87 -2.54 23.37
N THR A 231 -3.66 -3.07 22.42
CA THR A 231 -3.80 -2.41 21.12
C THR A 231 -4.55 -1.07 21.20
N ALA A 232 -5.48 -0.89 22.16
CA ALA A 232 -6.12 0.41 22.41
C ALA A 232 -5.14 1.44 22.96
N VAL A 233 -4.25 1.03 23.88
CA VAL A 233 -3.22 1.89 24.45
C VAL A 233 -2.19 2.25 23.39
N ASP A 234 -1.68 1.27 22.66
CA ASP A 234 -0.73 1.50 21.57
C ASP A 234 -1.31 2.42 20.49
N GLY A 235 -2.57 2.21 20.09
CA GLY A 235 -3.26 3.09 19.15
C GLY A 235 -3.53 4.51 19.66
N ARG A 236 -3.30 4.78 20.95
CA ARG A 236 -3.48 6.13 21.53
C ARG A 236 -2.17 6.88 21.75
N PHE A 237 -1.09 6.15 22.03
CA PHE A 237 0.17 6.75 22.47
C PHE A 237 1.29 6.71 21.42
N PHE A 238 1.15 5.90 20.36
CA PHE A 238 2.12 5.89 19.27
C PHE A 238 1.98 7.14 18.40
N GLY A 239 3.10 7.82 18.17
CA GLY A 239 3.15 9.03 17.34
C GLY A 239 3.19 8.78 15.82
N ASN A 240 3.12 7.51 15.38
CA ASN A 240 3.09 7.14 13.96
C ASN A 240 1.66 6.80 13.55
N LEU A 241 1.13 7.56 12.58
CA LEU A 241 -0.26 7.45 12.12
C LEU A 241 -0.62 6.03 11.65
N ALA A 242 0.26 5.34 10.94
CA ALA A 242 0.00 3.99 10.46
C ALA A 242 -0.12 2.99 11.62
N VAL A 243 0.76 3.06 12.61
CA VAL A 243 0.71 2.21 13.82
C VAL A 243 -0.54 2.50 14.64
N GLU A 244 -0.89 3.78 14.81
CA GLU A 244 -2.13 4.20 15.48
C GLU A 244 -3.36 3.57 14.82
N GLN A 245 -3.48 3.68 13.50
CA GLN A 245 -4.61 3.12 12.74
C GLN A 245 -4.67 1.59 12.85
N ILE A 246 -3.55 0.89 12.69
CA ILE A 246 -3.46 -0.57 12.82
C ILE A 246 -3.92 -1.00 14.21
N CYS A 247 -3.33 -0.45 15.26
CA CYS A 247 -3.62 -0.84 16.64
C CYS A 247 -5.07 -0.53 17.03
N ARG A 248 -5.58 0.63 16.64
CA ARG A 248 -6.98 1.02 16.88
C ARG A 248 -7.95 0.06 16.19
N THR A 249 -7.69 -0.31 14.95
CA THR A 249 -8.53 -1.22 14.18
C THR A 249 -8.49 -2.64 14.76
N ILE A 250 -7.31 -3.13 15.18
CA ILE A 250 -7.18 -4.42 15.88
C ILE A 250 -7.98 -4.41 17.19
N SER A 251 -7.92 -3.33 17.96
CA SER A 251 -8.66 -3.22 19.22
C SER A 251 -10.17 -3.33 19.01
N ILE A 252 -10.70 -2.62 18.01
CA ILE A 252 -12.14 -2.69 17.65
C ILE A 252 -12.50 -4.10 17.19
N GLY A 253 -11.68 -4.70 16.34
CA GLY A 253 -11.92 -6.05 15.81
C GLY A 253 -11.83 -7.14 16.83
N ALA A 254 -10.83 -7.10 17.71
CA ALA A 254 -10.69 -8.05 18.80
C ALA A 254 -11.89 -7.98 19.76
N PHE A 255 -12.36 -6.76 20.08
CA PHE A 255 -13.56 -6.58 20.91
C PHE A 255 -14.81 -7.17 20.22
N ALA A 256 -15.01 -6.88 18.94
CA ALA A 256 -16.14 -7.43 18.18
C ALA A 256 -16.11 -8.96 18.11
N ALA A 257 -14.93 -9.55 17.86
CA ALA A 257 -14.76 -10.98 17.79
C ALA A 257 -14.99 -11.70 19.13
N ILE A 258 -14.48 -11.13 20.24
CA ILE A 258 -14.77 -11.65 21.59
C ILE A 258 -16.26 -11.66 21.85
N LEU A 259 -16.94 -10.56 21.52
CA LEU A 259 -18.38 -10.43 21.71
C LEU A 259 -19.16 -11.47 20.90
N LEU A 260 -18.74 -11.71 19.64
CA LEU A 260 -19.36 -12.72 18.78
C LEU A 260 -19.14 -14.17 19.30
N ILE A 261 -17.95 -14.46 19.86
CA ILE A 261 -17.66 -15.80 20.39
C ILE A 261 -18.44 -16.08 21.70
N LEU A 262 -18.73 -15.03 22.47
CA LEU A 262 -19.45 -15.16 23.73
C LEU A 262 -20.99 -15.14 23.57
N LEU A 263 -21.50 -14.70 22.41
CA LEU A 263 -22.93 -14.73 22.05
C LEU A 263 -23.35 -16.11 21.54
#